data_2e85bed3336998466ea1e9fce4b1dafe
#
_entry.id   2e85bed3336998466ea1e9fce4b1dafe
#
_cell.length_a   1.000
_cell.length_b   1.000
_cell.length_c   1.000
_cell.angle_alpha   90.00
_cell.angle_beta   90.00
_cell.angle_gamma   90.00
#
_symmetry.space_group_name_H-M   'P 1'
#
loop_
_entity.id
_entity.type
_entity.pdbx_description
1 polymer ?
#
loop_
_entity_poly.entity_id
_entity_poly.type
_entity_poly.pdbx_seq_one_letter_code
_entity_poly.pdbx_strand_id
1 'polypeptide(L)' 'LFSADARDNLRYGNWEAGDAAIWDAARAANAAEFLEALPQGLDTYLGENGTRLSGGQQQRLAIARALLRDAPI' A
#
# COMPACT_ATOMS: atom_id res chain seq x y z
N LEU A 1 -7.35 4.81 -4.36
CA LEU A 1 -5.98 5.30 -4.51
C LEU A 1 -5.99 6.83 -4.52
N PHE A 2 -5.20 7.45 -3.69
CA PHE A 2 -5.05 8.90 -3.67
C PHE A 2 -3.59 9.28 -3.93
N SER A 3 -3.37 10.57 -4.25
CA SER A 3 -2.04 11.05 -4.62
C SER A 3 -1.16 11.20 -3.37
N ALA A 4 -0.38 10.18 -3.09
CA ALA A 4 0.53 10.10 -1.96
C ALA A 4 1.55 9.00 -2.24
N ASP A 5 2.53 8.82 -1.36
CA ASP A 5 3.43 7.68 -1.52
C ASP A 5 2.70 6.37 -1.18
N ALA A 6 3.32 5.24 -1.50
CA ALA A 6 2.71 3.94 -1.29
C ALA A 6 2.42 3.69 0.19
N ARG A 7 3.34 4.07 1.07
CA ARG A 7 3.18 3.92 2.52
C ARG A 7 1.92 4.62 3.01
N ASP A 8 1.74 5.88 2.65
CA ASP A 8 0.59 6.66 3.09
C ASP A 8 -0.71 6.15 2.49
N ASN A 9 -0.69 5.66 1.25
CA ASN A 9 -1.85 5.02 0.65
C ASN A 9 -2.26 3.79 1.46
N LEU A 10 -1.29 2.98 1.87
CA LEU A 10 -1.57 1.74 2.60
C LEU A 10 -2.06 2.00 4.02
N ARG A 11 -1.47 2.95 4.71
CA ARG A 11 -1.82 3.22 6.11
C ARG A 11 -2.96 4.21 6.28
N TYR A 12 -3.60 4.62 5.20
CA TYR A 12 -4.76 5.50 5.26
C TYR A 12 -5.86 4.84 6.10
N GLY A 13 -6.27 5.49 7.19
CA GLY A 13 -7.21 4.92 8.15
C GLY A 13 -6.54 4.19 9.32
N ASN A 14 -5.22 3.99 9.27
CA ASN A 14 -4.43 3.46 10.39
C ASN A 14 -3.03 4.08 10.33
N TRP A 15 -2.94 5.36 10.65
CA TRP A 15 -1.71 6.13 10.51
C TRP A 15 -0.61 5.71 11.48
N GLU A 16 -0.95 4.90 12.48
CA GLU A 16 0.03 4.40 13.44
C GLU A 16 0.72 3.11 12.97
N ALA A 17 0.28 2.53 11.86
CA ALA A 17 0.88 1.31 11.36
C ALA A 17 2.32 1.54 10.92
N GLY A 18 3.23 0.75 11.46
CA GLY A 18 4.63 0.77 11.07
C GLY A 18 4.86 -0.07 9.82
N ASP A 19 6.07 0.01 9.26
CA ASP A 19 6.40 -0.68 8.02
C ASP A 19 6.23 -2.20 8.13
N ALA A 20 6.54 -2.79 9.28
CA ALA A 20 6.36 -4.24 9.46
C ALA A 20 4.91 -4.66 9.25
N ALA A 21 3.98 -3.91 9.85
CA ALA A 21 2.55 -4.17 9.71
C ALA A 21 2.09 -3.95 8.27
N ILE A 22 2.61 -2.91 7.62
CA ILE A 22 2.30 -2.60 6.22
C ILE A 22 2.73 -3.76 5.33
N TRP A 23 3.95 -4.27 5.50
CA TRP A 23 4.44 -5.39 4.70
C TRP A 23 3.66 -6.68 4.97
N ASP A 24 3.25 -6.93 6.21
CA ASP A 24 2.42 -8.09 6.53
C ASP A 24 1.08 -8.03 5.80
N ALA A 25 0.43 -6.87 5.82
CA ALA A 25 -0.82 -6.67 5.10
C ALA A 25 -0.63 -6.79 3.59
N ALA A 26 0.46 -6.25 3.08
CA ALA A 26 0.79 -6.34 1.66
C ALA A 26 0.98 -7.79 1.21
N ARG A 27 1.68 -8.59 2.02
CA ARG A 27 1.85 -10.01 1.72
C ARG A 27 0.52 -10.74 1.71
N ALA A 28 -0.32 -10.47 2.69
CA ALA A 28 -1.64 -11.09 2.77
C ALA A 28 -2.54 -10.73 1.58
N ALA A 29 -2.36 -9.54 1.03
CA ALA A 29 -3.13 -9.06 -0.12
C ALA A 29 -2.47 -9.38 -1.47
N ASN A 30 -1.35 -10.09 -1.47
CA ASN A 30 -0.55 -10.37 -2.68
C ASN A 30 -0.05 -9.08 -3.35
N ALA A 31 0.25 -8.07 -2.56
CA ALA A 31 0.74 -6.78 -3.03
C ALA A 31 2.24 -6.58 -2.81
N ALA A 32 2.87 -7.40 -1.95
CA ALA A 32 4.25 -7.17 -1.56
C ALA A 32 5.21 -7.22 -2.73
N GLU A 33 5.04 -8.16 -3.64
CA GLU A 33 5.95 -8.33 -4.77
C GLU A 33 6.00 -7.08 -5.64
N PHE A 34 4.85 -6.55 -6.03
CA PHE A 34 4.85 -5.37 -6.88
C PHE A 34 5.29 -4.11 -6.11
N LEU A 35 5.01 -4.03 -4.82
CA LEU A 35 5.47 -2.91 -4.00
C LEU A 35 6.99 -2.89 -3.87
N GLU A 36 7.61 -4.06 -3.70
CA GLU A 36 9.07 -4.16 -3.65
C GLU A 36 9.70 -3.76 -4.99
N ALA A 37 9.01 -4.00 -6.09
CA ALA A 37 9.49 -3.69 -7.43
C ALA A 37 9.34 -2.21 -7.80
N LEU A 38 8.62 -1.42 -7.02
CA LEU A 38 8.48 0.01 -7.28
C LEU A 38 9.82 0.73 -7.12
N PRO A 39 10.05 1.81 -7.89
CA PRO A 39 11.37 2.48 -7.91
C PRO A 39 11.92 2.87 -6.53
N GLN A 40 11.06 3.34 -5.62
CA GLN A 40 11.45 3.68 -4.26
C GLN A 40 10.67 2.86 -3.22
N GLY A 41 10.20 1.67 -3.58
CA GLY A 41 9.42 0.84 -2.67
C GLY A 41 8.24 1.60 -2.07
N LEU A 42 8.12 1.58 -0.75
CA LEU A 42 7.02 2.27 -0.05
C LEU A 42 7.08 3.79 -0.17
N ASP A 43 8.22 4.35 -0.54
CA ASP A 43 8.36 5.80 -0.71
C ASP A 43 8.01 6.26 -2.12
N THR A 44 7.63 5.34 -3.00
CA THR A 44 7.23 5.67 -4.36
C THR A 44 5.93 6.46 -4.37
N TYR A 45 5.93 7.61 -5.03
CA TYR A 45 4.73 8.41 -5.17
C TYR A 45 3.76 7.74 -6.15
N LEU A 46 2.53 7.58 -5.73
CA LEU A 46 1.46 6.98 -6.53
C LEU A 46 0.40 8.04 -6.86
N GLY A 47 -0.42 7.74 -7.84
CA GLY A 47 -1.50 8.61 -8.23
C GLY A 47 -1.14 9.47 -9.43
N GLU A 48 -1.85 10.59 -9.59
CA GLU A 48 -1.64 11.47 -10.73
C GLU A 48 -0.22 12.03 -10.74
N ASN A 49 0.44 11.95 -11.89
CA ASN A 49 1.84 12.35 -12.09
C ASN A 49 2.87 11.51 -11.33
N GLY A 50 2.44 10.41 -10.73
CA GLY A 50 3.34 9.45 -10.09
C GLY A 50 3.35 8.12 -10.82
N THR A 51 3.88 7.09 -10.16
CA THR A 51 3.87 5.74 -10.70
C THR A 51 2.44 5.25 -10.83
N ARG A 52 2.10 4.73 -12.02
CA ARG A 52 0.76 4.20 -12.28
C ARG A 52 0.71 2.73 -11.94
N LEU A 53 -0.38 2.35 -11.30
CA LEU A 53 -0.67 0.95 -11.00
C LEU A 53 -1.75 0.43 -11.92
N SER A 54 -1.67 -0.87 -12.27
CA SER A 54 -2.74 -1.54 -12.99
C SER A 54 -4.01 -1.60 -12.13
N GLY A 55 -5.16 -1.89 -12.75
CA GLY A 55 -6.41 -2.07 -11.99
C GLY A 55 -6.29 -3.17 -10.95
N GLY A 56 -5.65 -4.29 -11.29
CA GLY A 56 -5.43 -5.38 -10.34
C GLY A 56 -4.52 -5.00 -9.18
N GLN A 57 -3.47 -4.22 -9.46
CA GLN A 57 -2.57 -3.72 -8.42
C GLN A 57 -3.29 -2.75 -7.48
N GLN A 58 -4.10 -1.85 -8.03
CA GLN A 58 -4.91 -0.93 -7.22
C GLN A 58 -5.88 -1.69 -6.32
N GLN A 59 -6.47 -2.76 -6.84
CA GLN A 59 -7.39 -3.59 -6.07
C GLN A 59 -6.68 -4.27 -4.91
N ARG A 60 -5.50 -4.84 -5.14
CA ARG A 60 -4.70 -5.47 -4.09
C ARG A 60 -4.25 -4.45 -3.05
N LEU A 61 -3.90 -3.25 -3.49
CA LEU A 61 -3.54 -2.17 -2.58
C LEU A 61 -4.72 -1.82 -1.66
N ALA A 62 -5.93 -1.75 -2.21
CA ALA A 62 -7.13 -1.48 -1.44
C ALA A 62 -7.41 -2.59 -0.42
N ILE A 63 -7.16 -3.85 -0.78
CA ILE A 63 -7.31 -4.98 0.14
C ILE A 63 -6.29 -4.85 1.28
N ALA A 64 -5.04 -4.56 0.97
CA ALA A 64 -4.01 -4.37 2.00
C ALA A 64 -4.37 -3.24 2.96
N ARG A 65 -4.87 -2.13 2.42
CA ARG A 65 -5.33 -1.00 3.22
C ARG A 65 -6.44 -1.42 4.18
N ALA A 66 -7.42 -2.17 3.68
CA ALA A 66 -8.53 -2.65 4.51
C ALA A 66 -8.05 -3.57 5.63
N LEU A 67 -7.09 -4.45 5.33
CA LEU A 67 -6.52 -5.33 6.33
C LEU A 67 -5.82 -4.56 7.44
N LEU A 68 -5.07 -3.52 7.08
CA LEU A 68 -4.40 -2.66 8.07
C LEU A 68 -5.40 -1.88 8.91
N ARG A 69 -6.41 -1.30 8.26
CA ARG A 69 -7.40 -0.48 8.96
C ARG A 69 -8.19 -1.30 9.96
N ASP A 70 -8.53 -2.53 9.61
CA ASP A 70 -9.38 -3.39 10.41
C ASP A 70 -8.60 -4.35 11.32
N ALA A 71 -7.26 -4.22 11.34
CA ALA A 71 -6.43 -5.09 12.16
C ALA A 71 -6.72 -4.87 13.65
N PRO A 72 -6.80 -5.94 14.45
CA PRO A 72 -6.94 -5.79 15.91
C PRO A 72 -5.67 -5.14 16.48
N ILE A 73 -5.87 -4.34 17.48
CA ILE A 73 -4.78 -3.68 18.17
C ILE A 73 -4.15 -4.62 19.18
#